data_622d741604ec43415a26369031a3aaa9
#
_entry.id   622d741604ec43415a26369031a3aaa9
#
_cell.length_a   1.000
_cell.length_b   1.000
_cell.length_c   1.000
_cell.angle_alpha   90.00
_cell.angle_beta   90.00
_cell.angle_gamma   90.00
#
_symmetry.space_group_name_H-M   'P 1'
#
loop_
_entity.id
_entity.type
_entity.pdbx_description
1 polymer ?
#
loop_
_entity_poly.entity_id
_entity_poly.type
_entity_poly.pdbx_seq_one_letter_code
_entity_poly.pdbx_strand_id
1 'polypeptide(L)'
;MTVVMTGATGFLGVRLVGLMLEGGQSVTTLVRGGRAPAGERVAGALRALGAPAPLVAAARQRVRGVEVDLGRADLGLPAREFTALAQAADSIWHVAGHVGLAASQRSANCTNLTGTRHLLQLAAAAPAGTPVHHVSTAFVAGKRHTGTIAESDLDGSHGFVNFYEQSKYEAERHVHDWAARHRARVVIHRPSLLVTDRPPAAGAPGHTLLDMAAAYGRPLRDAAPRPAVV
;
A
#
# COMPACT_ATOMS: atom_id res chain seq x y z
N MET A 1 -13.04 -10.59 12.54
CA MET A 1 -13.07 -9.51 11.52
C MET A 1 -12.16 -9.89 10.39
N THR A 2 -12.64 -9.77 9.16
CA THR A 2 -11.89 -10.05 7.93
C THR A 2 -11.49 -8.74 7.24
N VAL A 3 -10.19 -8.53 7.12
CA VAL A 3 -9.62 -7.42 6.37
C VAL A 3 -9.34 -7.86 4.94
N VAL A 4 -9.90 -7.19 3.95
CA VAL A 4 -9.50 -7.37 2.54
C VAL A 4 -8.42 -6.36 2.21
N MET A 5 -7.24 -6.83 1.75
CA MET A 5 -6.06 -5.97 1.65
C MET A 5 -5.27 -6.19 0.36
N THR A 6 -4.85 -5.12 -0.28
CA THR A 6 -3.83 -5.17 -1.33
C THR A 6 -2.46 -4.84 -0.75
N GLY A 7 -1.38 -5.33 -1.35
CA GLY A 7 -0.02 -4.96 -0.98
C GLY A 7 0.51 -5.58 0.32
N ALA A 8 -0.13 -6.63 0.84
CA ALA A 8 0.22 -7.29 2.11
C ALA A 8 1.67 -7.82 2.20
N THR A 9 2.31 -8.07 1.08
CA THR A 9 3.71 -8.58 1.03
C THR A 9 4.75 -7.47 0.82
N GLY A 10 4.33 -6.22 0.70
CA GLY A 10 5.21 -5.06 0.59
C GLY A 10 5.77 -4.60 1.94
N PHE A 11 6.70 -3.64 1.91
CA PHE A 11 7.37 -3.10 3.09
C PHE A 11 6.39 -2.64 4.20
N LEU A 12 5.43 -1.80 3.86
CA LEU A 12 4.39 -1.34 4.80
C LEU A 12 3.37 -2.46 5.07
N GLY A 13 2.95 -3.16 4.00
CA GLY A 13 1.85 -4.13 4.08
C GLY A 13 2.12 -5.27 5.06
N VAL A 14 3.33 -5.86 5.06
CA VAL A 14 3.65 -6.95 5.98
C VAL A 14 3.60 -6.52 7.44
N ARG A 15 3.99 -5.27 7.74
CA ARG A 15 3.93 -4.71 9.11
C ARG A 15 2.50 -4.48 9.56
N LEU A 16 1.66 -3.93 8.67
CA LEU A 16 0.23 -3.78 8.93
C LEU A 16 -0.46 -5.13 9.14
N VAL A 17 -0.15 -6.14 8.32
CA VAL A 17 -0.67 -7.50 8.52
C VAL A 17 -0.24 -8.05 9.88
N GLY A 18 1.01 -7.83 10.31
CA GLY A 18 1.46 -8.21 11.64
C GLY A 18 0.56 -7.65 12.74
N LEU A 19 0.33 -6.33 12.72
CA LEU A 19 -0.54 -5.64 13.71
C LEU A 19 -1.99 -6.14 13.65
N MET A 20 -2.53 -6.37 12.45
CA MET A 20 -3.88 -6.92 12.28
C MET A 20 -4.00 -8.33 12.89
N LEU A 21 -2.99 -9.17 12.70
CA LEU A 21 -2.95 -10.52 13.27
C LEU A 21 -2.82 -10.51 14.80
N GLU A 22 -2.03 -9.59 15.36
CA GLU A 22 -1.93 -9.36 16.81
C GLU A 22 -3.28 -8.91 17.39
N GLY A 23 -4.00 -8.06 16.64
CA GLY A 23 -5.38 -7.67 16.97
C GLY A 23 -6.44 -8.74 16.73
N GLY A 24 -6.05 -10.00 16.44
CA GLY A 24 -6.98 -11.12 16.27
C GLY A 24 -7.71 -11.16 14.93
N GLN A 25 -7.37 -10.30 13.97
CA GLN A 25 -8.02 -10.22 12.66
C GLN A 25 -7.55 -11.32 11.71
N SER A 26 -8.37 -11.64 10.71
CA SER A 26 -7.97 -12.43 9.53
C SER A 26 -7.79 -11.52 8.34
N VAL A 27 -6.84 -11.85 7.46
CA VAL A 27 -6.54 -11.03 6.29
C VAL A 27 -6.74 -11.83 5.01
N THR A 28 -7.61 -11.34 4.14
CA THR A 28 -7.70 -11.79 2.75
C THR A 28 -6.89 -10.84 1.89
N THR A 29 -5.71 -11.27 1.45
CA THR A 29 -4.84 -10.43 0.64
C THR A 29 -5.06 -10.67 -0.85
N LEU A 30 -5.21 -9.56 -1.58
CA LEU A 30 -5.30 -9.54 -3.03
C LEU A 30 -3.89 -9.54 -3.60
N VAL A 31 -3.51 -10.61 -4.28
CA VAL A 31 -2.14 -10.83 -4.77
C VAL A 31 -2.14 -11.03 -6.28
N ARG A 32 -1.08 -10.54 -6.93
CA ARG A 32 -0.74 -11.03 -8.27
C ARG A 32 -0.12 -12.41 -8.07
N GLY A 33 -0.52 -13.41 -8.78
CA GLY A 33 -0.06 -14.80 -8.71
C GLY A 33 1.28 -15.04 -7.99
N GLY A 34 1.63 -16.25 -7.74
CA GLY A 34 2.88 -16.58 -7.06
C GLY A 34 2.98 -18.07 -6.74
N ARG A 35 4.21 -18.62 -6.70
CA ARG A 35 4.44 -20.04 -6.45
C ARG A 35 4.06 -20.48 -5.03
N ALA A 36 4.16 -19.59 -4.05
CA ALA A 36 3.86 -19.90 -2.65
C ALA A 36 2.54 -19.25 -2.21
N PRO A 37 1.76 -19.92 -1.35
CA PRO A 37 0.56 -19.35 -0.74
C PRO A 37 0.83 -18.01 -0.05
N ALA A 38 -0.12 -17.10 -0.09
CA ALA A 38 0.05 -15.76 0.47
C ALA A 38 0.40 -15.78 1.97
N GLY A 39 -0.22 -16.67 2.75
CA GLY A 39 0.10 -16.86 4.16
C GLY A 39 1.55 -17.25 4.41
N GLU A 40 2.14 -18.14 3.58
CA GLU A 40 3.55 -18.50 3.69
C GLU A 40 4.48 -17.33 3.29
N ARG A 41 4.11 -16.55 2.28
CA ARG A 41 4.88 -15.36 1.87
C ARG A 41 4.91 -14.32 2.99
N VAL A 42 3.77 -14.04 3.61
CA VAL A 42 3.66 -13.11 4.74
C VAL A 42 4.39 -13.67 5.96
N ALA A 43 4.24 -14.95 6.28
CA ALA A 43 4.93 -15.61 7.39
C ALA A 43 6.46 -15.57 7.21
N GLY A 44 6.95 -15.80 6.00
CA GLY A 44 8.36 -15.67 5.65
C GLY A 44 8.89 -14.25 5.85
N ALA A 45 8.14 -13.25 5.39
CA ALA A 45 8.50 -11.84 5.55
C ALA A 45 8.47 -11.41 7.03
N LEU A 46 7.46 -11.80 7.80
CA LEU A 46 7.40 -11.53 9.24
C LEU A 46 8.57 -12.17 9.99
N ARG A 47 8.94 -13.41 9.64
CA ARG A 47 10.12 -14.07 10.23
C ARG A 47 11.40 -13.30 9.90
N ALA A 48 11.58 -12.86 8.66
CA ALA A 48 12.72 -12.06 8.24
C ALA A 48 12.80 -10.71 8.98
N LEU A 49 11.66 -10.18 9.41
CA LEU A 49 11.58 -8.98 10.26
C LEU A 49 11.78 -9.25 11.76
N GLY A 50 12.05 -10.51 12.15
CA GLY A 50 12.25 -10.89 13.55
C GLY A 50 10.95 -11.03 14.35
N ALA A 51 9.81 -11.24 13.70
CA ALA A 51 8.55 -11.45 14.37
C ALA A 51 8.55 -12.74 15.22
N PRO A 52 7.86 -12.76 16.37
CA PRO A 52 7.81 -13.93 17.23
C PRO A 52 7.08 -15.11 16.56
N ALA A 53 7.47 -16.34 16.92
CA ALA A 53 6.95 -17.56 16.31
C ALA A 53 5.40 -17.66 16.30
N PRO A 54 4.67 -17.25 17.36
CA PRO A 54 3.20 -17.25 17.34
C PRO A 54 2.61 -16.34 16.24
N LEU A 55 3.21 -15.18 15.99
CA LEU A 55 2.75 -14.25 14.95
C LEU A 55 3.01 -14.85 13.55
N VAL A 56 4.16 -15.47 13.34
CA VAL A 56 4.49 -16.19 12.11
C VAL A 56 3.51 -17.36 11.86
N ALA A 57 3.14 -18.10 12.90
CA ALA A 57 2.13 -19.16 12.80
C ALA A 57 0.73 -18.60 12.49
N ALA A 58 0.35 -17.50 13.12
CA ALA A 58 -0.91 -16.80 12.85
C ALA A 58 -1.02 -16.37 11.38
N ALA A 59 0.08 -15.92 10.77
CA ALA A 59 0.08 -15.55 9.35
C ALA A 59 -0.28 -16.73 8.43
N ARG A 60 0.24 -17.93 8.71
CA ARG A 60 -0.09 -19.15 7.95
C ARG A 60 -1.55 -19.54 8.07
N GLN A 61 -2.14 -19.32 9.24
CA GLN A 61 -3.51 -19.75 9.55
C GLN A 61 -4.56 -18.74 9.13
N ARG A 62 -4.27 -17.42 9.28
CA ARG A 62 -5.25 -16.34 9.16
C ARG A 62 -5.03 -15.40 7.97
N VAL A 63 -3.97 -15.62 7.16
CA VAL A 63 -3.77 -14.89 5.91
C VAL A 63 -4.11 -15.81 4.74
N ARG A 64 -5.10 -15.41 3.96
CA ARG A 64 -5.50 -16.08 2.71
C ARG A 64 -5.18 -15.20 1.52
N GLY A 65 -4.82 -15.80 0.39
CA GLY A 65 -4.58 -15.10 -0.87
C GLY A 65 -5.73 -15.32 -1.83
N VAL A 66 -6.16 -14.23 -2.47
CA VAL A 66 -6.98 -14.27 -3.69
C VAL A 66 -6.15 -13.70 -4.81
N GLU A 67 -5.98 -14.49 -5.87
CA GLU A 67 -5.24 -14.05 -7.05
C GLU A 67 -6.08 -13.09 -7.86
N VAL A 68 -5.54 -11.88 -8.13
CA VAL A 68 -6.24 -10.80 -8.83
C VAL A 68 -5.31 -10.05 -9.77
N ASP A 69 -5.92 -9.36 -10.72
CA ASP A 69 -5.26 -8.34 -11.54
C ASP A 69 -5.92 -6.99 -11.29
N LEU A 70 -5.23 -6.11 -10.55
CA LEU A 70 -5.70 -4.76 -10.27
C LEU A 70 -5.89 -3.91 -11.53
N GLY A 71 -5.28 -4.28 -12.65
CA GLY A 71 -5.44 -3.60 -13.93
C GLY A 71 -6.72 -3.98 -14.69
N ARG A 72 -7.47 -4.98 -14.22
CA ARG A 72 -8.68 -5.49 -14.88
C ARG A 72 -9.93 -5.14 -14.10
N ALA A 73 -11.02 -4.92 -14.83
CA ALA A 73 -12.35 -4.80 -14.23
C ALA A 73 -12.66 -6.02 -13.36
N ASP A 74 -13.43 -5.82 -12.30
CA ASP A 74 -13.76 -6.84 -11.30
C ASP A 74 -12.53 -7.57 -10.73
N LEU A 75 -11.36 -6.90 -10.77
CA LEU A 75 -10.07 -7.46 -10.37
C LEU A 75 -9.67 -8.72 -11.17
N GLY A 76 -10.28 -8.94 -12.33
CA GLY A 76 -10.14 -10.15 -13.15
C GLY A 76 -10.83 -11.38 -12.58
N LEU A 77 -11.66 -11.24 -11.56
CA LEU A 77 -12.42 -12.33 -10.93
C LEU A 77 -13.75 -12.60 -11.65
N PRO A 78 -14.25 -13.84 -11.60
CA PRO A 78 -15.63 -14.13 -11.93
C PRO A 78 -16.59 -13.34 -11.02
N ALA A 79 -17.72 -12.89 -11.55
CA ALA A 79 -18.67 -12.03 -10.82
C ALA A 79 -19.10 -12.60 -9.45
N ARG A 80 -19.29 -13.93 -9.36
CA ARG A 80 -19.62 -14.59 -8.07
C ARG A 80 -18.51 -14.47 -7.05
N GLU A 81 -17.25 -14.63 -7.47
CA GLU A 81 -16.08 -14.54 -6.57
C GLU A 81 -15.84 -13.10 -6.14
N PHE A 82 -15.98 -12.14 -7.08
CA PHE A 82 -15.89 -10.72 -6.78
C PHE A 82 -16.93 -10.29 -5.72
N THR A 83 -18.20 -10.69 -5.92
CA THR A 83 -19.27 -10.40 -4.96
C THR A 83 -19.02 -11.07 -3.61
N ALA A 84 -18.62 -12.33 -3.58
CA ALA A 84 -18.30 -13.04 -2.34
C ALA A 84 -17.14 -12.38 -1.58
N LEU A 85 -16.11 -11.94 -2.29
CA LEU A 85 -14.97 -11.22 -1.72
C LEU A 85 -15.40 -9.89 -1.11
N ALA A 86 -16.23 -9.11 -1.82
CA ALA A 86 -16.74 -7.83 -1.35
C ALA A 86 -17.60 -8.01 -0.08
N GLN A 87 -18.54 -8.97 -0.10
CA GLN A 87 -19.47 -9.22 1.01
C GLN A 87 -18.79 -9.78 2.26
N ALA A 88 -17.60 -10.37 2.13
CA ALA A 88 -16.80 -10.88 3.26
C ALA A 88 -15.95 -9.80 3.94
N ALA A 89 -15.90 -8.58 3.42
CA ALA A 89 -15.03 -7.53 3.92
C ALA A 89 -15.65 -6.77 5.11
N ASP A 90 -15.02 -6.85 6.28
CA ASP A 90 -15.31 -5.95 7.42
C ASP A 90 -14.56 -4.62 7.29
N SER A 91 -13.42 -4.61 6.57
CA SER A 91 -12.69 -3.41 6.16
C SER A 91 -11.85 -3.69 4.90
N ILE A 92 -11.57 -2.65 4.13
CA ILE A 92 -10.79 -2.74 2.89
C ILE A 92 -9.56 -1.84 3.01
N TRP A 93 -8.36 -2.40 2.77
CA TRP A 93 -7.09 -1.69 2.83
C TRP A 93 -6.38 -1.69 1.48
N HIS A 94 -6.23 -0.52 0.89
CA HIS A 94 -5.48 -0.34 -0.35
C HIS A 94 -4.06 0.14 -0.07
N VAL A 95 -3.14 -0.81 0.06
CA VAL A 95 -1.71 -0.55 0.38
C VAL A 95 -0.82 -0.79 -0.84
N ALA A 96 -1.29 -1.53 -1.83
CA ALA A 96 -0.55 -1.73 -3.07
C ALA A 96 -0.33 -0.40 -3.80
N GLY A 97 0.89 -0.19 -4.24
CA GLY A 97 1.28 0.95 -5.06
C GLY A 97 2.57 0.68 -5.81
N HIS A 98 2.73 1.30 -6.96
CA HIS A 98 3.97 1.32 -7.70
C HIS A 98 4.77 2.54 -7.25
N VAL A 99 5.87 2.31 -6.52
CA VAL A 99 6.70 3.36 -5.89
C VAL A 99 7.95 3.73 -6.68
N GLY A 100 8.08 3.26 -7.92
CA GLY A 100 9.24 3.55 -8.76
C GLY A 100 9.28 5.03 -9.19
N LEU A 101 10.22 5.81 -8.67
CA LEU A 101 10.37 7.24 -9.00
C LEU A 101 10.75 7.48 -10.46
N ALA A 102 11.41 6.50 -11.11
CA ALA A 102 11.74 6.51 -12.53
C ALA A 102 10.71 5.78 -13.41
N ALA A 103 9.54 5.44 -12.86
CA ALA A 103 8.50 4.74 -13.61
C ALA A 103 7.96 5.60 -14.76
N SER A 104 7.59 4.95 -15.87
CA SER A 104 6.81 5.61 -16.90
C SER A 104 5.40 5.95 -16.39
N GLN A 105 4.78 6.96 -16.96
CA GLN A 105 3.40 7.36 -16.65
C GLN A 105 2.45 6.16 -16.75
N ARG A 106 2.58 5.35 -17.81
CA ARG A 106 1.75 4.16 -18.02
C ARG A 106 1.88 3.16 -16.88
N SER A 107 3.11 2.88 -16.44
CA SER A 107 3.37 1.94 -15.35
C SER A 107 2.83 2.45 -14.01
N ALA A 108 3.06 3.71 -13.69
CA ALA A 108 2.54 4.34 -12.48
C ALA A 108 1.00 4.34 -12.46
N ASN A 109 0.36 4.76 -13.55
CA ASN A 109 -1.09 4.85 -13.65
C ASN A 109 -1.78 3.48 -13.60
N CYS A 110 -1.19 2.43 -14.19
CA CYS A 110 -1.78 1.10 -14.18
C CYS A 110 -2.04 0.61 -12.75
N THR A 111 -1.05 0.70 -11.88
CA THR A 111 -1.20 0.22 -10.49
C THR A 111 -1.87 1.26 -9.60
N ASN A 112 -1.40 2.52 -9.64
CA ASN A 112 -1.82 3.52 -8.65
C ASN A 112 -3.21 4.08 -8.96
N LEU A 113 -3.53 4.35 -10.23
CA LEU A 113 -4.80 4.95 -10.61
C LEU A 113 -5.85 3.90 -10.97
N THR A 114 -5.55 3.04 -11.96
CA THR A 114 -6.49 2.02 -12.43
C THR A 114 -6.78 1.00 -11.33
N GLY A 115 -5.73 0.53 -10.62
CA GLY A 115 -5.88 -0.38 -9.50
C GLY A 115 -6.74 0.19 -8.36
N THR A 116 -6.57 1.48 -8.05
CA THR A 116 -7.43 2.17 -7.06
C THR A 116 -8.88 2.20 -7.52
N ARG A 117 -9.16 2.53 -8.80
CA ARG A 117 -10.53 2.54 -9.34
C ARG A 117 -11.22 1.19 -9.20
N HIS A 118 -10.54 0.10 -9.57
CA HIS A 118 -11.10 -1.24 -9.48
C HIS A 118 -11.30 -1.69 -8.03
N LEU A 119 -10.42 -1.29 -7.11
CA LEU A 119 -10.64 -1.57 -5.70
C LEU A 119 -11.83 -0.78 -5.12
N LEU A 120 -12.06 0.45 -5.56
CA LEU A 120 -13.25 1.22 -5.18
C LEU A 120 -14.54 0.60 -5.71
N GLN A 121 -14.51 -0.12 -6.86
CA GLN A 121 -15.65 -0.94 -7.32
C GLN A 121 -15.92 -2.10 -6.35
N LEU A 122 -14.87 -2.78 -5.86
CA LEU A 122 -15.01 -3.80 -4.82
C LEU A 122 -15.63 -3.21 -3.55
N ALA A 123 -15.16 -2.03 -3.13
CA ALA A 123 -15.67 -1.33 -1.96
C ALA A 123 -17.15 -0.91 -2.12
N ALA A 124 -17.57 -0.54 -3.33
CA ALA A 124 -18.97 -0.24 -3.63
C ALA A 124 -19.89 -1.47 -3.53
N ALA A 125 -19.35 -2.66 -3.75
CA ALA A 125 -20.08 -3.94 -3.63
C ALA A 125 -20.01 -4.55 -2.22
N ALA A 126 -19.23 -3.95 -1.29
CA ALA A 126 -19.12 -4.38 0.10
C ALA A 126 -20.36 -3.96 0.94
N PRO A 127 -20.57 -4.54 2.11
CA PRO A 127 -21.63 -4.12 3.02
C PRO A 127 -21.59 -2.61 3.31
N ALA A 128 -22.76 -1.99 3.43
CA ALA A 128 -22.85 -0.56 3.71
C ALA A 128 -22.09 -0.19 4.99
N GLY A 129 -21.29 0.88 4.90
CA GLY A 129 -20.49 1.34 6.04
C GLY A 129 -19.13 0.64 6.21
N THR A 130 -18.78 -0.34 5.35
CA THR A 130 -17.44 -0.94 5.34
C THR A 130 -16.37 0.15 5.15
N PRO A 131 -15.46 0.35 6.12
CA PRO A 131 -14.44 1.39 5.99
C PRO A 131 -13.38 1.03 4.94
N VAL A 132 -12.97 2.04 4.18
CA VAL A 132 -11.91 1.94 3.19
C VAL A 132 -10.70 2.73 3.66
N HIS A 133 -9.56 2.08 3.78
CA HIS A 133 -8.27 2.69 4.08
C HIS A 133 -7.43 2.77 2.81
N HIS A 134 -7.11 3.98 2.37
CA HIS A 134 -6.25 4.21 1.20
C HIS A 134 -4.89 4.74 1.63
N VAL A 135 -3.83 4.00 1.31
CA VAL A 135 -2.47 4.46 1.54
C VAL A 135 -2.04 5.32 0.36
N SER A 136 -2.03 6.62 0.57
CA SER A 136 -1.51 7.64 -0.32
C SER A 136 -0.05 7.97 0.02
N THR A 137 0.35 9.21 -0.06
CA THR A 137 1.70 9.69 0.29
C THR A 137 1.66 11.18 0.62
N ALA A 138 2.58 11.66 1.45
CA ALA A 138 2.78 13.09 1.65
C ALA A 138 3.19 13.82 0.36
N PHE A 139 3.75 13.09 -0.62
CA PHE A 139 4.19 13.67 -1.89
C PHE A 139 3.05 14.07 -2.84
N VAL A 140 1.78 13.84 -2.49
CA VAL A 140 0.63 14.42 -3.21
C VAL A 140 0.62 15.95 -3.15
N ALA A 141 1.38 16.55 -2.24
CA ALA A 141 1.63 17.98 -2.16
C ALA A 141 2.36 18.57 -3.38
N GLY A 142 3.00 17.70 -4.20
CA GLY A 142 3.72 18.11 -5.41
C GLY A 142 4.93 19.01 -5.12
N LYS A 143 5.24 19.91 -6.06
CA LYS A 143 6.38 20.83 -6.01
C LYS A 143 6.18 22.05 -5.10
N ARG A 144 5.32 21.96 -4.11
CA ARG A 144 5.14 23.04 -3.13
C ARG A 144 6.32 23.06 -2.17
N HIS A 145 7.11 24.13 -2.18
CA HIS A 145 8.35 24.23 -1.42
C HIS A 145 8.22 25.06 -0.14
N THR A 146 7.12 25.79 0.04
CA THR A 146 6.93 26.71 1.16
C THR A 146 5.49 26.66 1.69
N GLY A 147 5.31 27.10 2.93
CA GLY A 147 4.01 27.17 3.60
C GLY A 147 3.63 25.87 4.32
N THR A 148 2.46 25.88 4.90
CA THR A 148 1.86 24.72 5.57
C THR A 148 0.99 23.95 4.61
N ILE A 149 1.06 22.63 4.66
CA ILE A 149 0.20 21.71 3.89
C ILE A 149 -0.60 20.92 4.92
N ALA A 150 -1.90 21.17 4.96
CA ALA A 150 -2.80 20.45 5.84
C ALA A 150 -3.16 19.07 5.24
N GLU A 151 -3.64 18.15 6.08
CA GLU A 151 -4.10 16.82 5.63
C GLU A 151 -5.30 16.90 4.68
N SER A 152 -6.08 17.97 4.75
CA SER A 152 -7.20 18.25 3.84
C SER A 152 -6.77 18.82 2.48
N ASP A 153 -5.53 19.34 2.38
CA ASP A 153 -5.07 20.00 1.15
C ASP A 153 -4.79 18.94 0.07
N LEU A 154 -5.41 19.12 -1.08
CA LEU A 154 -5.18 18.30 -2.28
C LEU A 154 -5.17 19.21 -3.51
N ASP A 155 -4.08 19.97 -3.66
CA ASP A 155 -3.88 20.95 -4.72
C ASP A 155 -2.77 20.50 -5.68
N GLY A 156 -3.13 20.24 -6.93
CA GLY A 156 -2.18 19.84 -7.98
C GLY A 156 -1.62 21.00 -8.79
N SER A 157 -1.93 22.26 -8.48
CA SER A 157 -1.52 23.46 -9.26
C SER A 157 0.00 23.66 -9.34
N HIS A 158 0.73 23.18 -8.32
CA HIS A 158 2.20 23.25 -8.26
C HIS A 158 2.91 22.21 -9.15
N GLY A 159 2.17 21.26 -9.77
CA GLY A 159 2.73 20.15 -10.53
C GLY A 159 3.47 19.14 -9.66
N PHE A 160 4.06 18.12 -10.29
CA PHE A 160 4.69 16.98 -9.63
C PHE A 160 6.11 16.77 -10.13
N VAL A 161 6.98 16.20 -9.28
CA VAL A 161 8.38 15.91 -9.62
C VAL A 161 8.46 14.72 -10.59
N ASN A 162 7.57 13.75 -10.44
CA ASN A 162 7.57 12.51 -11.21
C ASN A 162 6.16 11.94 -11.38
N PHE A 163 6.03 10.90 -12.21
CA PHE A 163 4.76 10.25 -12.47
C PHE A 163 4.21 9.44 -11.26
N TYR A 164 5.06 9.05 -10.32
CA TYR A 164 4.60 8.44 -9.07
C TYR A 164 3.74 9.43 -8.28
N GLU A 165 4.26 10.62 -8.00
CA GLU A 165 3.55 11.66 -7.25
C GLU A 165 2.24 12.04 -7.93
N GLN A 166 2.29 12.29 -9.23
CA GLN A 166 1.11 12.60 -10.04
C GLN A 166 0.06 11.48 -9.95
N SER A 167 0.46 10.23 -10.14
CA SER A 167 -0.47 9.09 -10.12
C SER A 167 -1.11 8.88 -8.74
N LYS A 168 -0.36 9.14 -7.66
CA LYS A 168 -0.88 9.07 -6.29
C LYS A 168 -1.85 10.21 -5.98
N TYR A 169 -1.56 11.42 -6.44
CA TYR A 169 -2.47 12.55 -6.36
C TYR A 169 -3.79 12.27 -7.11
N GLU A 170 -3.71 11.81 -8.35
CA GLU A 170 -4.90 11.48 -9.14
C GLU A 170 -5.72 10.35 -8.51
N ALA A 171 -5.05 9.32 -7.99
CA ALA A 171 -5.71 8.23 -7.28
C ALA A 171 -6.43 8.73 -6.02
N GLU A 172 -5.79 9.57 -5.22
CA GLU A 172 -6.39 10.13 -4.00
C GLU A 172 -7.59 11.02 -4.34
N ARG A 173 -7.50 11.85 -5.38
CA ARG A 173 -8.64 12.63 -5.87
C ARG A 173 -9.83 11.74 -6.24
N HIS A 174 -9.57 10.61 -6.92
CA HIS A 174 -10.62 9.64 -7.21
C HIS A 174 -11.23 9.02 -5.95
N VAL A 175 -10.43 8.78 -4.91
CA VAL A 175 -10.92 8.28 -3.62
C VAL A 175 -11.86 9.31 -2.97
N HIS A 176 -11.49 10.59 -2.97
CA HIS A 176 -12.34 11.67 -2.44
C HIS A 176 -13.67 11.77 -3.21
N ASP A 177 -13.61 11.80 -4.55
CA ASP A 177 -14.80 11.88 -5.41
C ASP A 177 -15.72 10.66 -5.21
N TRP A 178 -15.15 9.48 -5.06
CA TRP A 178 -15.89 8.26 -4.81
C TRP A 178 -16.53 8.29 -3.41
N ALA A 179 -15.77 8.68 -2.38
CA ALA A 179 -16.27 8.78 -1.01
C ALA A 179 -17.45 9.73 -0.90
N ALA A 180 -17.37 10.89 -1.54
CA ALA A 180 -18.47 11.87 -1.57
C ALA A 180 -19.74 11.31 -2.24
N ARG A 181 -19.58 10.68 -3.41
CA ARG A 181 -20.71 10.11 -4.17
C ARG A 181 -21.40 8.95 -3.44
N HIS A 182 -20.64 8.10 -2.77
CA HIS A 182 -21.14 6.91 -2.08
C HIS A 182 -21.42 7.14 -0.59
N ARG A 183 -21.14 8.35 -0.05
CA ARG A 183 -21.19 8.65 1.40
C ARG A 183 -20.41 7.63 2.21
N ALA A 184 -19.27 7.20 1.67
CA ALA A 184 -18.48 6.11 2.21
C ALA A 184 -17.54 6.58 3.32
N ARG A 185 -17.23 5.68 4.26
CA ARG A 185 -16.21 5.90 5.29
C ARG A 185 -14.83 5.63 4.69
N VAL A 186 -14.07 6.68 4.45
CA VAL A 186 -12.71 6.56 3.92
C VAL A 186 -11.72 7.18 4.89
N VAL A 187 -10.60 6.51 5.10
CA VAL A 187 -9.42 7.03 5.80
C VAL A 187 -8.26 7.04 4.81
N ILE A 188 -7.69 8.20 4.57
CA ILE A 188 -6.55 8.39 3.69
C ILE A 188 -5.30 8.55 4.55
N HIS A 189 -4.32 7.69 4.33
CA HIS A 189 -3.04 7.71 5.01
C HIS A 189 -1.99 8.32 4.08
N ARG A 190 -1.35 9.42 4.48
CA ARG A 190 -0.29 10.10 3.72
C ARG A 190 1.08 9.94 4.40
N PRO A 191 1.66 8.74 4.40
CA PRO A 191 3.00 8.57 4.95
C PRO A 191 4.02 9.36 4.12
N SER A 192 5.04 9.86 4.79
CA SER A 192 6.27 10.35 4.19
C SER A 192 7.16 9.16 3.79
N LEU A 193 8.47 9.35 3.67
CA LEU A 193 9.43 8.27 3.49
C LEU A 193 9.38 7.34 4.71
N LEU A 194 9.02 6.09 4.45
CA LEU A 194 9.04 5.05 5.49
C LEU A 194 10.46 4.53 5.61
N VAL A 195 10.99 4.56 6.82
CA VAL A 195 12.36 4.11 7.13
C VAL A 195 12.35 3.03 8.22
N THR A 196 13.41 2.29 8.33
CA THR A 196 13.64 1.33 9.41
C THR A 196 15.10 1.44 9.87
N ASP A 197 15.32 1.31 11.15
CA ASP A 197 16.63 1.22 11.80
C ASP A 197 17.26 -0.18 11.68
N ARG A 198 16.46 -1.16 11.26
CA ARG A 198 16.91 -2.54 11.09
C ARG A 198 17.49 -2.75 9.69
N PRO A 199 18.66 -3.37 9.57
CA PRO A 199 19.21 -3.73 8.27
C PRO A 199 18.25 -4.69 7.54
N PRO A 200 18.19 -4.64 6.20
CA PRO A 200 17.36 -5.56 5.44
C PRO A 200 17.86 -6.99 5.66
N ALA A 201 16.99 -7.84 6.19
CA ALA A 201 17.26 -9.26 6.30
C ALA A 201 16.91 -9.98 4.99
N ALA A 202 17.58 -11.08 4.69
CA ALA A 202 17.24 -11.90 3.54
C ALA A 202 15.77 -12.35 3.61
N GLY A 203 15.00 -12.08 2.55
CA GLY A 203 13.57 -12.35 2.48
C GLY A 203 12.67 -11.28 3.08
N ALA A 204 13.21 -10.22 3.68
CA ALA A 204 12.43 -9.04 4.05
C ALA A 204 11.99 -8.27 2.79
N PRO A 205 10.78 -7.65 2.81
CA PRO A 205 10.36 -6.78 1.72
C PRO A 205 11.33 -5.60 1.52
N GLY A 206 11.62 -5.27 0.24
CA GLY A 206 12.50 -4.17 -0.14
C GLY A 206 12.09 -2.84 0.50
N HIS A 207 13.09 -1.99 0.70
CA HIS A 207 12.93 -0.67 1.30
C HIS A 207 13.31 0.39 0.26
N THR A 208 12.38 1.23 -0.13
CA THR A 208 12.54 2.20 -1.21
C THR A 208 13.80 3.08 -1.06
N LEU A 209 14.12 3.53 0.15
CA LEU A 209 15.31 4.35 0.39
C LEU A 209 16.61 3.56 0.16
N LEU A 210 16.66 2.29 0.58
CA LEU A 210 17.82 1.41 0.37
C LEU A 210 17.95 1.04 -1.10
N ASP A 211 16.84 0.78 -1.79
CA ASP A 211 16.82 0.53 -3.23
C ASP A 211 17.31 1.74 -4.01
N MET A 212 16.91 2.95 -3.60
CA MET A 212 17.41 4.21 -4.16
C MET A 212 18.91 4.41 -3.88
N ALA A 213 19.37 4.19 -2.65
CA ALA A 213 20.78 4.31 -2.29
C ALA A 213 21.65 3.32 -3.07
N ALA A 214 21.19 2.09 -3.25
CA ALA A 214 21.86 1.09 -4.07
C ALA A 214 21.91 1.49 -5.55
N ALA A 215 20.82 2.05 -6.09
CA ALA A 215 20.75 2.50 -7.48
C ALA A 215 21.67 3.70 -7.76
N TYR A 216 21.93 4.55 -6.77
CA TYR A 216 22.82 5.69 -6.90
C TYR A 216 24.29 5.40 -6.52
N GLY A 217 24.60 4.15 -6.15
CA GLY A 217 25.98 3.67 -5.95
C GLY A 217 26.75 4.35 -4.80
N ARG A 218 26.06 5.06 -3.90
CA ARG A 218 26.71 5.66 -2.71
C ARG A 218 26.41 4.80 -1.48
N PRO A 219 27.42 4.15 -0.88
CA PRO A 219 27.22 3.52 0.41
C PRO A 219 26.85 4.59 1.44
N LEU A 220 25.72 4.42 2.13
CA LEU A 220 25.26 5.30 3.22
C LEU A 220 26.26 5.40 4.39
N ARG A 221 27.32 4.57 4.38
CA ARG A 221 28.39 4.54 5.38
C ARG A 221 29.35 5.73 5.33
N ASP A 222 29.43 6.44 4.20
CA ASP A 222 30.40 7.52 4.00
C ASP A 222 29.81 8.93 4.22
N ALA A 223 28.56 9.04 4.68
CA ALA A 223 28.01 10.29 5.11
C ALA A 223 28.48 10.60 6.55
N ALA A 224 29.76 11.00 6.70
CA ALA A 224 30.19 11.63 7.93
C ALA A 224 29.31 12.84 8.23
N PRO A 225 28.85 13.05 9.49
CA PRO A 225 28.08 14.22 9.82
C PRO A 225 28.89 15.47 9.49
N ARG A 226 28.39 16.31 8.59
CA ARG A 226 28.99 17.63 8.37
C ARG A 226 28.91 18.41 9.66
N PRO A 227 30.02 18.99 10.17
CA PRO A 227 29.97 19.85 11.34
C PRO A 227 28.98 21.00 11.03
N ALA A 228 28.09 21.26 11.98
CA ALA A 228 27.24 22.43 11.94
C ALA A 228 28.16 23.66 11.89
N VAL A 229 28.04 24.47 10.85
CA VAL A 229 28.65 25.79 10.82
C VAL A 229 27.80 26.65 11.75
N VAL A 230 28.41 27.09 12.83
CA VAL A 230 27.85 28.08 13.74
C VAL A 230 27.80 29.46 13.09
#